data_71df36c425032dbc3c214b9373b2743a
#
_entry.id   71df36c425032dbc3c214b9373b2743a
#
_cell.length_a   1.000
_cell.length_b   1.000
_cell.length_c   1.000
_cell.angle_alpha   90.00
_cell.angle_beta   90.00
_cell.angle_gamma   90.00
#
_symmetry.space_group_name_H-M   'P 1'
#
loop_
_entity.id
_entity.type
_entity.pdbx_description
1 polymer ?
#
loop_
_entity_poly.entity_id
_entity_poly.type
_entity_poly.pdbx_seq_one_letter_code
_entity_poly.pdbx_strand_id
1 'polypeptide(L)'
;MTSYSPINVKQLSQSSLPQKHKLQTFSIDVDKLLKRHYTPFLTWPSWFQRLVSWTLRLIIRQDTVNKFLSENSHLQSFDFIEKAFDELCFNYHFNAQDLENIPAKGGVIIFANHPLGALDGLSLLHLVSLVRRDVKIVANQLLSNITPLAPLLLPVDNLKGDSRKQDLVNIARALEADQAVIFFPAGEVSRLSPKGIQDKVWDAGFLRFSERLNLPMMPIYIKARNSGLFYSIARFSSTASMLLLPLEMIRYSGRFQFFTSPVITPEQLAPLSLSRKEKVKLLRKHLYQLPKNKPPVFTTKKSLIHPQSRQSLRLELKSAEKLGSTSDGKSIFLFTPHRDSVVLDELGRLREEAFRAVGEGTGHKKDTDLYDAYYRHIIVWDDDLLEIAGAYRLGEVWKWCKQDESCFVASQHHFHRPSQGLYSESLFKFRDGSENGITNNISEVMEAGLELGRSFVQPQFWGKRSLDYLWQGIGAYIARHPKVRYLFGPVSLSASLPARARDMLVWYYQNYYPESHFTAEPRAGFKLSTSAIAEMEKLMDGSNPQKDYANLRDQLSHMQMRVPTLYKQYSELCHYGGVSFSAFNVDS
;
A
#
# COMPACT_ATOMS: atom_id res chain seq x y z
N MET A 1 15.02 -57.82 -18.39
CA MET A 1 13.88 -58.72 -18.00
C MET A 1 13.75 -58.65 -16.49
N THR A 2 12.90 -57.77 -15.99
CA THR A 2 12.47 -57.73 -14.59
C THR A 2 10.96 -57.52 -14.59
N SER A 3 10.28 -58.53 -14.10
CA SER A 3 8.84 -58.75 -14.11
C SER A 3 8.14 -57.81 -13.15
N TYR A 4 7.17 -57.06 -13.66
CA TYR A 4 6.19 -56.34 -12.86
C TYR A 4 5.05 -57.27 -12.46
N SER A 5 4.84 -57.45 -11.14
CA SER A 5 3.65 -58.13 -10.60
C SER A 5 2.52 -57.11 -10.46
N PRO A 6 1.27 -57.43 -10.81
CA PRO A 6 0.13 -56.53 -10.70
C PRO A 6 -0.31 -56.37 -9.24
N ILE A 7 -0.45 -55.11 -8.81
CA ILE A 7 -0.99 -54.72 -7.48
C ILE A 7 -2.49 -55.01 -7.46
N ASN A 8 -2.93 -55.80 -6.50
CA ASN A 8 -4.30 -56.25 -6.30
C ASN A 8 -5.16 -55.11 -5.69
N VAL A 9 -6.05 -54.54 -6.52
CA VAL A 9 -6.90 -53.38 -6.19
C VAL A 9 -7.99 -53.68 -5.14
N LYS A 10 -8.11 -54.91 -4.63
CA LYS A 10 -9.14 -55.31 -3.67
C LYS A 10 -8.78 -55.10 -2.18
N GLN A 11 -7.61 -54.56 -1.83
CA GLN A 11 -7.21 -54.32 -0.42
C GLN A 11 -7.25 -52.86 0.00
N LEU A 12 -7.74 -51.92 -0.81
CA LEU A 12 -7.83 -50.48 -0.48
C LEU A 12 -9.24 -49.98 -0.10
N SER A 13 -10.20 -50.89 0.14
CA SER A 13 -11.59 -50.54 0.45
C SER A 13 -11.98 -50.67 1.93
N GLN A 14 -11.02 -50.71 2.85
CA GLN A 14 -11.31 -50.69 4.31
C GLN A 14 -10.34 -49.77 5.06
N SER A 15 -10.16 -48.51 4.64
CA SER A 15 -9.62 -47.45 5.48
C SER A 15 -10.76 -46.48 5.84
N SER A 16 -11.28 -46.66 7.06
CA SER A 16 -11.97 -45.72 7.92
C SER A 16 -12.47 -44.42 7.25
N LEU A 17 -13.78 -44.36 7.06
CA LEU A 17 -14.53 -43.12 6.93
C LEU A 17 -14.07 -42.18 8.06
N PRO A 18 -13.76 -40.90 7.79
CA PRO A 18 -13.44 -39.94 8.85
C PRO A 18 -14.62 -39.92 9.81
N GLN A 19 -14.34 -40.19 11.09
CA GLN A 19 -15.30 -40.04 12.18
C GLN A 19 -15.94 -38.67 12.00
N LYS A 20 -17.27 -38.62 11.89
CA LYS A 20 -18.06 -37.41 12.02
C LYS A 20 -17.68 -36.82 13.36
N HIS A 21 -16.77 -35.84 13.37
CA HIS A 21 -16.63 -34.94 14.51
C HIS A 21 -18.05 -34.43 14.77
N LYS A 22 -18.61 -34.79 15.90
CA LYS A 22 -19.80 -34.15 16.45
C LYS A 22 -19.46 -32.67 16.52
N LEU A 23 -19.96 -31.90 15.55
CA LEU A 23 -19.95 -30.44 15.61
C LEU A 23 -20.61 -30.09 16.94
N GLN A 24 -19.81 -29.63 17.90
CA GLN A 24 -20.33 -29.09 19.15
C GLN A 24 -21.18 -27.90 18.74
N THR A 25 -22.50 -28.11 18.76
CA THR A 25 -23.46 -27.03 18.50
C THR A 25 -23.31 -26.02 19.63
N PHE A 26 -22.65 -24.89 19.28
CA PHE A 26 -22.55 -23.80 20.20
C PHE A 26 -23.97 -23.25 20.47
N SER A 27 -24.35 -23.13 21.74
CA SER A 27 -25.59 -22.48 22.17
C SER A 27 -25.29 -21.42 23.22
N ILE A 28 -25.92 -20.27 23.06
CA ILE A 28 -25.90 -19.21 24.06
C ILE A 28 -26.86 -19.61 25.18
N ASP A 29 -26.35 -19.71 26.41
CA ASP A 29 -27.11 -19.94 27.62
C ASP A 29 -26.94 -18.74 28.56
N VAL A 30 -27.98 -17.91 28.64
CA VAL A 30 -27.98 -16.70 29.47
C VAL A 30 -27.70 -16.98 30.92
N ASP A 31 -28.20 -18.10 31.49
CA ASP A 31 -27.97 -18.43 32.87
C ASP A 31 -26.52 -18.77 33.14
N LYS A 32 -25.89 -19.55 32.26
CA LYS A 32 -24.47 -19.87 32.37
C LYS A 32 -23.60 -18.63 32.26
N LEU A 33 -23.94 -17.73 31.31
CA LEU A 33 -23.21 -16.47 31.12
C LEU A 33 -23.33 -15.57 32.36
N LEU A 34 -24.54 -15.39 32.91
CA LEU A 34 -24.75 -14.58 34.11
C LEU A 34 -23.98 -15.15 35.33
N LYS A 35 -24.09 -16.45 35.58
CA LYS A 35 -23.38 -17.11 36.69
C LYS A 35 -21.88 -17.02 36.58
N ARG A 36 -21.33 -17.08 35.35
CA ARG A 36 -19.89 -17.05 35.10
C ARG A 36 -19.29 -15.64 35.14
N HIS A 37 -20.03 -14.63 34.65
CA HIS A 37 -19.47 -13.30 34.42
C HIS A 37 -20.06 -12.20 35.29
N TYR A 38 -21.14 -12.47 36.02
CA TYR A 38 -21.77 -11.49 36.92
C TYR A 38 -21.95 -12.09 38.33
N THR A 39 -20.87 -12.10 39.11
CA THR A 39 -20.86 -12.65 40.48
C THR A 39 -21.97 -12.13 41.42
N PRO A 40 -22.41 -10.84 41.35
CA PRO A 40 -23.55 -10.37 42.14
C PRO A 40 -24.84 -11.11 41.85
N PHE A 41 -25.01 -11.70 40.67
CA PHE A 41 -26.19 -12.48 40.29
C PHE A 41 -26.39 -13.69 41.23
N LEU A 42 -25.31 -14.28 41.73
CA LEU A 42 -25.35 -15.44 42.62
C LEU A 42 -25.87 -15.10 44.03
N THR A 43 -25.78 -13.82 44.44
CA THR A 43 -26.24 -13.37 45.77
C THR A 43 -27.73 -12.96 45.77
N TRP A 44 -28.39 -12.93 44.63
CA TRP A 44 -29.80 -12.54 44.52
C TRP A 44 -30.73 -13.69 44.93
N PRO A 45 -31.96 -13.37 45.40
CA PRO A 45 -32.97 -14.38 45.65
C PRO A 45 -33.28 -15.21 44.41
N SER A 46 -33.52 -16.51 44.55
CA SER A 46 -33.72 -17.44 43.44
C SER A 46 -34.84 -17.06 42.47
N TRP A 47 -35.92 -16.51 43.02
CA TRP A 47 -37.03 -16.02 42.20
C TRP A 47 -36.66 -14.82 41.33
N PHE A 48 -35.83 -13.92 41.88
CA PHE A 48 -35.35 -12.75 41.14
C PHE A 48 -34.32 -13.14 40.09
N GLN A 49 -33.43 -14.10 40.39
CA GLN A 49 -32.53 -14.69 39.38
C GLN A 49 -33.33 -15.25 38.19
N ARG A 50 -34.41 -16.02 38.46
CA ARG A 50 -35.27 -16.60 37.42
C ARG A 50 -35.96 -15.52 36.59
N LEU A 51 -36.50 -14.48 37.22
CA LEU A 51 -37.13 -13.36 36.54
C LEU A 51 -36.16 -12.63 35.60
N VAL A 52 -34.96 -12.30 36.09
CA VAL A 52 -33.93 -11.62 35.30
C VAL A 52 -33.46 -12.50 34.14
N SER A 53 -33.21 -13.78 34.40
CA SER A 53 -32.80 -14.72 33.34
C SER A 53 -33.91 -14.88 32.29
N TRP A 54 -35.16 -15.03 32.69
CA TRP A 54 -36.29 -15.12 31.76
C TRP A 54 -36.41 -13.86 30.91
N THR A 55 -36.34 -12.69 31.56
CA THR A 55 -36.42 -11.40 30.86
C THR A 55 -35.28 -11.24 29.85
N LEU A 56 -34.04 -11.60 30.23
CA LEU A 56 -32.90 -11.50 29.32
C LEU A 56 -32.97 -12.51 28.18
N ARG A 57 -33.43 -13.74 28.42
CA ARG A 57 -33.65 -14.74 27.36
C ARG A 57 -34.65 -14.21 26.32
N LEU A 58 -35.75 -13.56 26.78
CA LEU A 58 -36.73 -12.96 25.92
C LEU A 58 -36.17 -11.78 25.12
N ILE A 59 -35.43 -10.88 25.79
CA ILE A 59 -34.77 -9.71 25.17
C ILE A 59 -33.79 -10.13 24.09
N ILE A 60 -32.91 -11.08 24.41
CA ILE A 60 -31.85 -11.58 23.50
C ILE A 60 -32.45 -12.48 22.41
N ARG A 61 -33.72 -12.88 22.54
CA ARG A 61 -34.32 -13.92 21.69
C ARG A 61 -33.44 -15.17 21.60
N GLN A 62 -33.04 -15.67 22.76
CA GLN A 62 -32.05 -16.76 22.89
C GLN A 62 -32.35 -17.94 21.95
N ASP A 63 -33.61 -18.36 21.86
CA ASP A 63 -34.02 -19.50 21.03
C ASP A 63 -33.82 -19.21 19.52
N THR A 64 -34.16 -17.99 19.08
CA THR A 64 -33.95 -17.57 17.68
C THR A 64 -32.45 -17.54 17.34
N VAL A 65 -31.63 -16.97 18.24
CA VAL A 65 -30.17 -16.91 18.05
C VAL A 65 -29.57 -18.32 18.05
N ASN A 66 -29.97 -19.18 18.99
CA ASN A 66 -29.48 -20.56 19.04
C ASN A 66 -29.93 -21.38 17.81
N LYS A 67 -31.13 -21.17 17.32
CA LYS A 67 -31.60 -21.77 16.08
C LYS A 67 -30.72 -21.32 14.91
N PHE A 68 -30.48 -20.01 14.74
CA PHE A 68 -29.60 -19.47 13.73
C PHE A 68 -28.19 -20.08 13.80
N LEU A 69 -27.59 -20.15 14.99
CA LEU A 69 -26.26 -20.73 15.22
C LEU A 69 -26.21 -22.22 14.85
N SER A 70 -27.28 -22.99 15.17
CA SER A 70 -27.33 -24.42 14.86
C SER A 70 -27.50 -24.68 13.36
N GLU A 71 -28.37 -23.93 12.70
CA GLU A 71 -28.64 -24.05 11.26
C GLU A 71 -27.44 -23.63 10.41
N ASN A 72 -26.66 -22.64 10.88
CA ASN A 72 -25.50 -22.08 10.16
C ASN A 72 -24.15 -22.50 10.77
N SER A 73 -24.11 -23.59 11.54
CA SER A 73 -22.90 -24.12 12.19
C SER A 73 -21.81 -24.57 11.22
N HIS A 74 -22.16 -24.81 9.95
CA HIS A 74 -21.26 -25.17 8.87
C HIS A 74 -20.52 -23.98 8.26
N LEU A 75 -21.04 -22.75 8.43
CA LEU A 75 -20.41 -21.52 7.94
C LEU A 75 -19.30 -21.05 8.88
N GLN A 76 -18.29 -20.41 8.34
CA GLN A 76 -17.17 -19.84 9.10
C GLN A 76 -16.74 -18.47 8.58
N SER A 77 -16.15 -17.68 9.46
CA SER A 77 -15.53 -16.40 9.11
C SER A 77 -16.50 -15.44 8.40
N PHE A 78 -16.17 -15.01 7.19
CA PHE A 78 -16.95 -14.00 6.45
C PHE A 78 -18.29 -14.52 5.95
N ASP A 79 -18.36 -15.79 5.53
CA ASP A 79 -19.62 -16.40 5.06
C ASP A 79 -20.66 -16.44 6.20
N PHE A 80 -20.21 -16.65 7.44
CA PHE A 80 -21.07 -16.54 8.62
C PHE A 80 -21.51 -15.09 8.88
N ILE A 81 -20.63 -14.09 8.67
CA ILE A 81 -20.95 -12.68 8.84
C ILE A 81 -22.00 -12.25 7.80
N GLU A 82 -21.82 -12.61 6.53
CA GLU A 82 -22.75 -12.31 5.45
C GLU A 82 -24.13 -12.90 5.77
N LYS A 83 -24.18 -14.17 6.16
CA LYS A 83 -25.44 -14.82 6.54
C LYS A 83 -26.11 -14.17 7.76
N ALA A 84 -25.31 -13.71 8.74
CA ALA A 84 -25.84 -12.99 9.90
C ALA A 84 -26.41 -11.61 9.48
N PHE A 85 -25.82 -10.92 8.51
CA PHE A 85 -26.35 -9.66 7.99
C PHE A 85 -27.67 -9.85 7.23
N ASP A 86 -27.77 -10.91 6.43
CA ASP A 86 -29.03 -11.28 5.76
C ASP A 86 -30.16 -11.51 6.78
N GLU A 87 -29.91 -12.30 7.83
CA GLU A 87 -30.89 -12.60 8.87
C GLU A 87 -31.31 -11.36 9.67
N LEU A 88 -30.36 -10.44 9.91
CA LEU A 88 -30.61 -9.19 10.59
C LEU A 88 -31.20 -8.09 9.67
N CYS A 89 -31.32 -8.35 8.37
CA CYS A 89 -31.61 -7.35 7.34
C CYS A 89 -30.74 -6.10 7.48
N PHE A 90 -29.44 -6.33 7.82
CA PHE A 90 -28.51 -5.25 8.12
C PHE A 90 -27.72 -4.87 6.87
N ASN A 91 -27.70 -3.56 6.60
CA ASN A 91 -26.90 -2.98 5.53
C ASN A 91 -26.12 -1.77 6.04
N TYR A 92 -25.00 -1.49 5.42
CA TYR A 92 -24.18 -0.31 5.69
C TYR A 92 -23.76 0.39 4.40
N HIS A 93 -23.37 1.65 4.51
CA HIS A 93 -22.98 2.48 3.38
C HIS A 93 -21.51 2.88 3.48
N PHE A 94 -20.84 2.94 2.34
CA PHE A 94 -19.50 3.47 2.16
C PHE A 94 -19.36 4.06 0.75
N ASN A 95 -18.38 4.93 0.54
CA ASN A 95 -18.05 5.41 -0.79
C ASN A 95 -16.95 4.54 -1.41
N ALA A 96 -16.83 4.49 -2.74
CA ALA A 96 -15.78 3.74 -3.40
C ALA A 96 -14.37 4.14 -2.89
N GLN A 97 -14.16 5.43 -2.63
CA GLN A 97 -12.92 5.96 -2.06
C GLN A 97 -12.61 5.39 -0.67
N ASP A 98 -13.61 5.01 0.11
CA ASP A 98 -13.42 4.42 1.44
C ASP A 98 -12.74 3.05 1.33
N LEU A 99 -13.06 2.24 0.32
CA LEU A 99 -12.37 0.97 0.06
C LEU A 99 -10.94 1.18 -0.43
N GLU A 100 -10.70 2.17 -1.29
CA GLU A 100 -9.37 2.49 -1.80
C GLU A 100 -8.38 2.86 -0.69
N ASN A 101 -8.86 3.41 0.42
CA ASN A 101 -8.03 3.74 1.57
C ASN A 101 -7.55 2.51 2.35
N ILE A 102 -8.20 1.34 2.19
CA ILE A 102 -7.80 0.10 2.86
C ILE A 102 -6.59 -0.49 2.15
N PRO A 103 -5.42 -0.62 2.80
CA PRO A 103 -4.25 -1.21 2.18
C PRO A 103 -4.50 -2.67 1.80
N ALA A 104 -4.25 -3.03 0.54
CA ALA A 104 -4.47 -4.38 0.05
C ALA A 104 -3.45 -5.40 0.57
N LYS A 105 -2.25 -4.95 0.99
CA LYS A 105 -1.14 -5.77 1.51
C LYS A 105 -0.43 -5.06 2.66
N GLY A 106 0.38 -5.83 3.40
CA GLY A 106 1.21 -5.32 4.50
C GLY A 106 0.45 -5.21 5.82
N GLY A 107 1.18 -5.24 6.93
CA GLY A 107 0.63 -5.07 8.27
C GLY A 107 0.03 -3.68 8.46
N VAL A 108 -1.20 -3.60 8.96
CA VAL A 108 -1.87 -2.34 9.23
C VAL A 108 -2.72 -2.42 10.50
N ILE A 109 -2.67 -1.36 11.30
CA ILE A 109 -3.48 -1.21 12.48
C ILE A 109 -4.69 -0.34 12.13
N ILE A 110 -5.87 -0.93 12.11
CA ILE A 110 -7.12 -0.21 11.88
C ILE A 110 -7.71 0.18 13.23
N PHE A 111 -8.01 1.45 13.42
CA PHE A 111 -8.64 1.91 14.66
C PHE A 111 -9.95 2.66 14.38
N ALA A 112 -10.95 2.39 15.19
CA ALA A 112 -12.29 2.93 15.01
C ALA A 112 -12.95 3.37 16.33
N ASN A 113 -13.97 4.24 16.23
CA ASN A 113 -14.93 4.46 17.31
C ASN A 113 -15.90 3.27 17.40
N HIS A 114 -16.59 3.13 18.54
CA HIS A 114 -17.38 1.94 18.87
C HIS A 114 -18.83 2.28 19.25
N PRO A 115 -19.68 2.75 18.30
CA PRO A 115 -21.01 3.24 18.64
C PRO A 115 -22.05 2.18 19.01
N LEU A 116 -22.04 0.98 18.40
CA LEU A 116 -23.10 -0.03 18.54
C LEU A 116 -22.68 -1.30 19.29
N GLY A 117 -21.40 -1.62 19.35
CA GLY A 117 -20.93 -2.88 19.94
C GLY A 117 -20.62 -3.95 18.88
N ALA A 118 -21.15 -5.17 19.02
CA ALA A 118 -20.77 -6.30 18.14
C ALA A 118 -20.97 -6.01 16.65
N LEU A 119 -22.01 -5.25 16.30
CA LEU A 119 -22.30 -4.92 14.91
C LEU A 119 -21.20 -4.06 14.26
N ASP A 120 -20.53 -3.20 15.03
CA ASP A 120 -19.38 -2.42 14.53
C ASP A 120 -18.23 -3.34 14.14
N GLY A 121 -17.93 -4.35 14.99
CA GLY A 121 -16.86 -5.29 14.72
C GLY A 121 -17.13 -6.16 13.50
N LEU A 122 -18.33 -6.72 13.40
CA LEU A 122 -18.72 -7.56 12.27
C LEU A 122 -18.73 -6.77 10.96
N SER A 123 -19.26 -5.55 10.98
CA SER A 123 -19.32 -4.71 9.77
C SER A 123 -17.93 -4.21 9.33
N LEU A 124 -17.01 -3.92 10.27
CA LEU A 124 -15.63 -3.58 9.93
C LEU A 124 -14.87 -4.78 9.36
N LEU A 125 -15.01 -5.97 9.94
CA LEU A 125 -14.44 -7.20 9.38
C LEU A 125 -14.93 -7.42 7.95
N HIS A 126 -16.24 -7.28 7.73
CA HIS A 126 -16.82 -7.44 6.40
C HIS A 126 -16.35 -6.35 5.43
N LEU A 127 -16.33 -5.07 5.82
CA LEU A 127 -15.83 -3.98 4.98
C LEU A 127 -14.38 -4.22 4.53
N VAL A 128 -13.50 -4.59 5.46
CA VAL A 128 -12.09 -4.86 5.15
C VAL A 128 -11.94 -6.11 4.28
N SER A 129 -12.80 -7.12 4.47
CA SER A 129 -12.77 -8.36 3.68
C SER A 129 -13.08 -8.16 2.20
N LEU A 130 -13.75 -7.06 1.84
CA LEU A 130 -13.97 -6.69 0.43
C LEU A 130 -12.66 -6.37 -0.30
N VAL A 131 -11.59 -6.04 0.45
CA VAL A 131 -10.26 -5.72 -0.08
C VAL A 131 -9.25 -6.82 0.25
N ARG A 132 -9.24 -7.32 1.51
CA ARG A 132 -8.30 -8.35 1.98
C ARG A 132 -8.93 -9.23 3.05
N ARG A 133 -8.72 -10.54 2.94
CA ARG A 133 -9.34 -11.52 3.85
C ARG A 133 -8.47 -11.87 5.08
N ASP A 134 -7.24 -11.38 5.16
CA ASP A 134 -6.31 -11.59 6.26
C ASP A 134 -6.50 -10.56 7.40
N VAL A 135 -7.73 -10.17 7.65
CA VAL A 135 -8.10 -9.23 8.71
C VAL A 135 -8.55 -9.94 9.98
N LYS A 136 -8.11 -9.41 11.11
CA LYS A 136 -8.51 -9.84 12.45
C LYS A 136 -8.96 -8.67 13.31
N ILE A 137 -9.72 -8.95 14.36
CA ILE A 137 -10.21 -7.94 15.29
C ILE A 137 -9.85 -8.29 16.73
N VAL A 138 -9.33 -7.31 17.46
CA VAL A 138 -9.12 -7.42 18.90
C VAL A 138 -10.48 -7.32 19.61
N ALA A 139 -10.87 -8.37 20.30
CA ALA A 139 -12.18 -8.49 20.91
C ALA A 139 -12.14 -9.10 22.31
N ASN A 140 -13.20 -8.92 23.10
CA ASN A 140 -13.32 -9.55 24.41
C ASN A 140 -13.39 -11.08 24.24
N GLN A 141 -12.73 -11.81 25.16
CA GLN A 141 -12.70 -13.27 25.18
C GLN A 141 -14.10 -13.92 25.14
N LEU A 142 -15.14 -13.24 25.58
CA LEU A 142 -16.51 -13.74 25.49
C LEU A 142 -16.97 -14.03 24.06
N LEU A 143 -16.49 -13.24 23.09
CA LEU A 143 -16.85 -13.40 21.67
C LEU A 143 -16.17 -14.63 21.04
N SER A 144 -15.08 -15.12 21.62
CA SER A 144 -14.41 -16.36 21.15
C SER A 144 -15.27 -17.61 21.30
N ASN A 145 -16.33 -17.53 22.12
CA ASN A 145 -17.30 -18.62 22.22
C ASN A 145 -18.18 -18.77 20.97
N ILE A 146 -18.21 -17.78 20.08
CA ILE A 146 -18.89 -17.87 18.78
C ILE A 146 -17.94 -18.55 17.80
N THR A 147 -17.93 -19.88 17.80
CA THR A 147 -17.00 -20.72 17.04
C THR A 147 -16.82 -20.28 15.57
N PRO A 148 -17.87 -19.94 14.80
CA PRO A 148 -17.71 -19.46 13.43
C PRO A 148 -16.86 -18.21 13.25
N LEU A 149 -16.77 -17.36 14.27
CA LEU A 149 -16.00 -16.11 14.23
C LEU A 149 -14.59 -16.27 14.80
N ALA A 150 -14.30 -17.38 15.50
CA ALA A 150 -13.01 -17.59 16.18
C ALA A 150 -11.76 -17.34 15.29
N PRO A 151 -11.73 -17.70 13.98
CA PRO A 151 -10.58 -17.43 13.12
C PRO A 151 -10.29 -15.94 12.91
N LEU A 152 -11.31 -15.08 13.06
CA LEU A 152 -11.22 -13.63 12.86
C LEU A 152 -10.91 -12.86 14.14
N LEU A 153 -10.93 -13.53 15.31
CA LEU A 153 -10.81 -12.88 16.61
C LEU A 153 -9.40 -13.00 17.18
N LEU A 154 -8.93 -11.92 17.77
CA LEU A 154 -7.78 -11.88 18.69
C LEU A 154 -8.33 -11.56 20.08
N PRO A 155 -8.62 -12.60 20.89
CA PRO A 155 -9.24 -12.41 22.19
C PRO A 155 -8.28 -11.73 23.15
N VAL A 156 -8.82 -10.80 23.97
CA VAL A 156 -8.09 -10.12 25.05
C VAL A 156 -8.89 -10.23 26.33
N ASP A 157 -8.24 -10.76 27.38
CA ASP A 157 -8.81 -10.79 28.73
C ASP A 157 -8.37 -9.55 29.52
N ASN A 158 -9.32 -8.72 29.90
CA ASN A 158 -9.05 -7.50 30.67
C ASN A 158 -8.80 -7.78 32.18
N LEU A 159 -8.90 -9.04 32.64
CA LEU A 159 -9.02 -9.35 34.05
C LEU A 159 -7.82 -10.08 34.68
N LYS A 160 -6.89 -10.68 33.92
CA LYS A 160 -5.78 -11.46 34.47
C LYS A 160 -4.42 -11.14 33.83
N GLY A 161 -3.38 -10.95 34.67
CA GLY A 161 -2.06 -10.46 34.27
C GLY A 161 -1.25 -11.34 33.31
N ASP A 162 -1.28 -12.68 33.45
CA ASP A 162 -0.46 -13.58 32.61
C ASP A 162 -1.09 -13.93 31.27
N SER A 163 -2.43 -14.07 31.20
CA SER A 163 -3.15 -14.19 29.93
C SER A 163 -2.95 -12.96 29.05
N ARG A 164 -2.84 -11.77 29.66
CA ARG A 164 -2.60 -10.52 28.95
C ARG A 164 -1.30 -10.49 28.15
N LYS A 165 -0.22 -11.14 28.61
CA LYS A 165 1.05 -11.22 27.87
C LYS A 165 0.88 -12.06 26.60
N GLN A 166 0.22 -13.22 26.70
CA GLN A 166 -0.01 -14.10 25.55
C GLN A 166 -0.91 -13.44 24.50
N ASP A 167 -1.95 -12.73 24.92
CA ASP A 167 -2.86 -11.99 24.05
C ASP A 167 -2.09 -10.93 23.24
N LEU A 168 -1.21 -10.16 23.89
CA LEU A 168 -0.37 -9.17 23.22
C LEU A 168 0.61 -9.80 22.23
N VAL A 169 1.17 -10.99 22.56
CA VAL A 169 2.03 -11.74 21.64
C VAL A 169 1.25 -12.21 20.40
N ASN A 170 0.01 -12.67 20.58
CA ASN A 170 -0.83 -13.10 19.46
C ASN A 170 -1.18 -11.93 18.51
N ILE A 171 -1.45 -10.74 19.08
CA ILE A 171 -1.67 -9.52 18.29
C ILE A 171 -0.39 -9.15 17.52
N ALA A 172 0.77 -9.16 18.20
CA ALA A 172 2.05 -8.85 17.56
C ALA A 172 2.34 -9.81 16.39
N ARG A 173 2.15 -11.12 16.60
CA ARG A 173 2.32 -12.12 15.53
C ARG A 173 1.43 -11.88 14.31
N ALA A 174 0.16 -11.52 14.54
CA ALA A 174 -0.75 -11.22 13.44
C ALA A 174 -0.25 -10.02 12.62
N LEU A 175 0.23 -8.98 13.29
CA LEU A 175 0.79 -7.79 12.65
C LEU A 175 2.12 -8.06 11.95
N GLU A 176 3.02 -8.86 12.56
CA GLU A 176 4.29 -9.30 11.97
C GLU A 176 4.10 -10.24 10.76
N ALA A 177 2.95 -10.92 10.70
CA ALA A 177 2.52 -11.73 9.56
C ALA A 177 1.78 -10.90 8.48
N ASP A 178 1.99 -9.59 8.46
CA ASP A 178 1.38 -8.65 7.50
C ASP A 178 -0.16 -8.59 7.49
N GLN A 179 -0.82 -9.04 8.57
CA GLN A 179 -2.28 -9.01 8.66
C GLN A 179 -2.80 -7.63 9.05
N ALA A 180 -4.04 -7.33 8.67
CA ALA A 180 -4.78 -6.17 9.16
C ALA A 180 -5.40 -6.48 10.53
N VAL A 181 -5.17 -5.62 11.52
CA VAL A 181 -5.73 -5.82 12.86
C VAL A 181 -6.57 -4.61 13.27
N ILE A 182 -7.85 -4.88 13.59
CA ILE A 182 -8.83 -3.88 14.01
C ILE A 182 -8.80 -3.72 15.52
N PHE A 183 -8.77 -2.45 15.96
CA PHE A 183 -8.83 -2.05 17.35
C PHE A 183 -9.98 -1.09 17.61
N PHE A 184 -10.65 -1.26 18.73
CA PHE A 184 -11.53 -0.25 19.33
C PHE A 184 -10.83 0.32 20.59
N PRO A 185 -10.08 1.45 20.45
CA PRO A 185 -9.22 1.94 21.53
C PRO A 185 -9.98 2.35 22.80
N ALA A 186 -11.29 2.59 22.71
CA ALA A 186 -12.13 2.92 23.85
C ALA A 186 -12.39 1.72 24.78
N GLY A 187 -12.30 0.49 24.27
CA GLY A 187 -12.58 -0.75 24.99
C GLY A 187 -14.06 -0.93 25.39
N GLU A 188 -14.92 0.04 25.14
CA GLU A 188 -16.36 0.01 25.43
C GLU A 188 -17.14 0.83 24.40
N VAL A 189 -18.45 0.61 24.37
CA VAL A 189 -19.37 1.30 23.43
C VAL A 189 -19.47 2.79 23.76
N SER A 190 -19.55 3.61 22.70
CA SER A 190 -19.67 5.07 22.79
C SER A 190 -20.86 5.51 23.64
N ARG A 191 -20.71 6.63 24.33
CA ARG A 191 -21.71 7.21 25.22
C ARG A 191 -22.21 8.55 24.72
N LEU A 192 -23.41 8.94 25.17
CA LEU A 192 -23.94 10.27 24.92
C LEU A 192 -23.15 11.29 25.76
N SER A 193 -22.62 12.31 25.11
CA SER A 193 -21.90 13.43 25.71
C SER A 193 -22.47 14.76 25.23
N PRO A 194 -22.14 15.92 25.85
CA PRO A 194 -22.54 17.24 25.34
C PRO A 194 -22.11 17.53 23.90
N LYS A 195 -21.07 16.83 23.41
CA LYS A 195 -20.56 16.92 22.04
C LYS A 195 -21.14 15.86 21.10
N GLY A 196 -22.20 15.16 21.52
CA GLY A 196 -22.82 14.04 20.80
C GLY A 196 -22.34 12.67 21.28
N ILE A 197 -22.58 11.65 20.47
CA ILE A 197 -22.16 10.28 20.78
C ILE A 197 -20.64 10.18 20.58
N GLN A 198 -19.92 9.85 21.63
CA GLN A 198 -18.47 9.76 21.61
C GLN A 198 -17.96 8.63 22.52
N ASP A 199 -16.82 8.10 22.12
CA ASP A 199 -16.06 7.18 22.96
C ASP A 199 -15.55 7.87 24.22
N LYS A 200 -15.30 7.09 25.26
CA LYS A 200 -14.52 7.54 26.42
C LYS A 200 -13.04 7.75 26.07
N VAL A 201 -12.21 7.82 27.07
CA VAL A 201 -10.76 7.96 26.89
C VAL A 201 -10.22 6.71 26.19
N TRP A 202 -9.41 6.91 25.17
CA TRP A 202 -8.76 5.84 24.42
C TRP A 202 -7.51 5.33 25.10
N ASP A 203 -7.32 4.00 25.10
CA ASP A 203 -6.06 3.37 25.49
C ASP A 203 -5.01 3.52 24.38
N ALA A 204 -3.73 3.56 24.77
CA ALA A 204 -2.61 3.73 23.87
C ALA A 204 -2.03 2.39 23.33
N GLY A 205 -2.69 1.26 23.59
CA GLY A 205 -2.19 -0.07 23.22
C GLY A 205 -1.93 -0.20 21.72
N PHE A 206 -2.88 0.23 20.88
CA PHE A 206 -2.74 0.18 19.43
C PHE A 206 -1.57 1.04 18.90
N LEU A 207 -1.34 2.22 19.50
CA LEU A 207 -0.21 3.08 19.15
C LEU A 207 1.14 2.45 19.51
N ARG A 208 1.21 1.70 20.63
CA ARG A 208 2.44 0.99 21.01
C ARG A 208 2.83 -0.07 19.97
N PHE A 209 1.86 -0.78 19.39
CA PHE A 209 2.14 -1.72 18.29
C PHE A 209 2.64 -1.00 17.05
N SER A 210 2.03 0.12 16.65
CA SER A 210 2.50 0.93 15.53
C SER A 210 3.94 1.41 15.72
N GLU A 211 4.26 1.99 16.88
CA GLU A 211 5.61 2.49 17.20
C GLU A 211 6.65 1.35 17.27
N ARG A 212 6.28 0.19 17.83
CA ARG A 212 7.21 -0.95 18.02
C ARG A 212 7.52 -1.67 16.72
N LEU A 213 6.50 -1.91 15.89
CA LEU A 213 6.58 -2.70 14.67
C LEU A 213 6.73 -1.84 13.41
N ASN A 214 6.81 -0.52 13.58
CA ASN A 214 6.87 0.48 12.51
C ASN A 214 5.73 0.31 11.48
N LEU A 215 4.50 0.10 11.95
CA LEU A 215 3.34 -0.17 11.11
C LEU A 215 2.43 1.04 10.96
N PRO A 216 1.85 1.26 9.77
CA PRO A 216 0.89 2.33 9.52
C PRO A 216 -0.42 2.08 10.26
N MET A 217 -1.12 3.17 10.60
CA MET A 217 -2.41 3.16 11.25
C MET A 217 -3.49 3.76 10.35
N MET A 218 -4.62 3.08 10.23
CA MET A 218 -5.76 3.52 9.41
C MET A 218 -6.96 3.90 10.28
N PRO A 219 -7.42 5.16 10.26
CA PRO A 219 -8.65 5.56 10.95
C PRO A 219 -9.89 5.22 10.14
N ILE A 220 -10.88 4.59 10.78
CA ILE A 220 -12.21 4.37 10.22
C ILE A 220 -13.26 4.88 11.20
N TYR A 221 -14.02 5.89 10.81
CA TYR A 221 -15.12 6.42 11.61
C TYR A 221 -16.43 5.71 11.24
N ILE A 222 -17.13 5.23 12.27
CA ILE A 222 -18.44 4.59 12.17
C ILE A 222 -19.50 5.61 12.58
N LYS A 223 -20.35 5.99 11.63
CA LYS A 223 -21.50 6.85 11.88
C LYS A 223 -22.74 5.97 12.09
N ALA A 224 -23.02 5.67 13.33
CA ALA A 224 -24.16 4.89 13.77
C ALA A 224 -24.57 5.33 15.19
N ARG A 225 -25.76 4.94 15.64
CA ARG A 225 -26.25 5.23 17.00
C ARG A 225 -27.21 4.17 17.48
N ASN A 226 -27.14 3.82 18.76
CA ASN A 226 -28.15 3.03 19.46
C ASN A 226 -29.45 3.82 19.68
N SER A 227 -30.47 3.16 20.15
CA SER A 227 -31.77 3.78 20.49
C SER A 227 -31.66 4.81 21.61
N GLY A 228 -32.63 5.72 21.70
CA GLY A 228 -32.71 6.65 22.82
C GLY A 228 -32.85 5.94 24.18
N LEU A 229 -33.50 4.79 24.20
CA LEU A 229 -33.66 3.95 25.39
C LEU A 229 -32.26 3.45 25.89
N PHE A 230 -31.41 2.99 24.98
CA PHE A 230 -30.06 2.58 25.32
C PHE A 230 -29.28 3.71 26.05
N TYR A 231 -29.28 4.92 25.47
CA TYR A 231 -28.56 6.04 26.08
C TYR A 231 -29.18 6.52 27.39
N SER A 232 -30.50 6.44 27.53
CA SER A 232 -31.16 6.75 28.79
C SER A 232 -30.73 5.79 29.91
N ILE A 233 -30.74 4.50 29.65
CA ILE A 233 -30.28 3.49 30.62
C ILE A 233 -28.79 3.60 30.87
N ALA A 234 -27.99 3.85 29.83
CA ALA A 234 -26.54 4.03 29.92
C ALA A 234 -26.12 5.21 30.83
N ARG A 235 -26.99 6.17 31.02
CA ARG A 235 -26.75 7.31 31.92
C ARG A 235 -26.81 6.89 33.40
N PHE A 236 -27.66 5.89 33.75
CA PHE A 236 -27.82 5.41 35.12
C PHE A 236 -26.95 4.21 35.44
N SER A 237 -26.79 3.28 34.49
CA SER A 237 -25.99 2.07 34.67
C SER A 237 -25.33 1.63 33.37
N SER A 238 -23.99 1.61 33.38
CA SER A 238 -23.21 1.12 32.25
C SER A 238 -23.42 -0.39 32.03
N THR A 239 -23.51 -1.16 33.10
CA THR A 239 -23.72 -2.61 33.05
C THR A 239 -25.10 -2.94 32.48
N ALA A 240 -26.15 -2.26 32.94
CA ALA A 240 -27.51 -2.46 32.42
C ALA A 240 -27.60 -2.14 30.93
N SER A 241 -26.95 -1.07 30.46
CA SER A 241 -26.93 -0.75 29.03
C SER A 241 -26.20 -1.78 28.18
N MET A 242 -25.14 -2.41 28.69
CA MET A 242 -24.43 -3.50 27.99
C MET A 242 -25.33 -4.72 27.74
N LEU A 243 -26.26 -5.01 28.67
CA LEU A 243 -27.22 -6.09 28.50
C LEU A 243 -28.26 -5.83 27.39
N LEU A 244 -28.41 -4.57 26.96
CA LEU A 244 -29.29 -4.20 25.86
C LEU A 244 -28.63 -4.29 24.48
N LEU A 245 -27.29 -4.39 24.39
CA LEU A 245 -26.59 -4.42 23.10
C LEU A 245 -27.08 -5.52 22.14
N PRO A 246 -27.38 -6.76 22.57
CA PRO A 246 -27.94 -7.77 21.68
C PRO A 246 -29.31 -7.37 21.12
N LEU A 247 -30.15 -6.71 21.95
CA LEU A 247 -31.46 -6.20 21.49
C LEU A 247 -31.30 -5.06 20.49
N GLU A 248 -30.39 -4.12 20.74
CA GLU A 248 -30.06 -3.04 19.84
C GLU A 248 -29.58 -3.58 18.48
N MET A 249 -28.73 -4.62 18.50
CA MET A 249 -28.24 -5.28 17.28
C MET A 249 -29.39 -5.91 16.48
N ILE A 250 -30.28 -6.69 17.11
CA ILE A 250 -31.39 -7.38 16.45
C ILE A 250 -32.44 -6.39 15.89
N ARG A 251 -32.62 -5.25 16.55
CA ARG A 251 -33.62 -4.23 16.17
C ARG A 251 -33.03 -3.06 15.42
N TYR A 252 -31.76 -3.14 15.02
CA TYR A 252 -31.13 -2.01 14.36
C TYR A 252 -31.77 -1.71 13.01
N SER A 253 -32.32 -0.52 12.88
CA SER A 253 -32.91 0.00 11.65
C SER A 253 -32.35 1.38 11.26
N GLY A 254 -31.30 1.80 11.94
CA GLY A 254 -30.65 3.09 11.71
C GLY A 254 -29.76 3.11 10.47
N ARG A 255 -29.33 4.32 10.11
CA ARG A 255 -28.35 4.48 9.05
C ARG A 255 -26.95 4.18 9.57
N PHE A 256 -26.26 3.22 8.95
CA PHE A 256 -24.89 2.86 9.26
C PHE A 256 -23.98 3.28 8.10
N GLN A 257 -22.96 4.07 8.38
CA GLN A 257 -22.06 4.58 7.35
C GLN A 257 -20.62 4.63 7.85
N PHE A 258 -19.70 4.22 6.98
CA PHE A 258 -18.27 4.34 7.20
C PHE A 258 -17.69 5.61 6.56
N PHE A 259 -16.64 6.14 7.19
CA PHE A 259 -15.78 7.18 6.66
C PHE A 259 -14.34 6.76 6.95
N THR A 260 -13.54 6.63 5.93
CA THR A 260 -12.14 6.22 6.04
C THR A 260 -11.19 7.37 5.71
N SER A 261 -9.95 7.23 6.10
CA SER A 261 -8.85 8.12 5.71
C SER A 261 -7.67 7.26 5.26
N PRO A 262 -6.80 7.79 4.40
CA PRO A 262 -5.51 7.15 4.14
C PRO A 262 -4.75 6.88 5.43
N VAL A 263 -3.80 5.96 5.37
CA VAL A 263 -2.99 5.57 6.53
C VAL A 263 -2.14 6.72 7.07
N ILE A 264 -1.98 6.73 8.38
CA ILE A 264 -1.05 7.59 9.12
C ILE A 264 0.18 6.75 9.43
N THR A 265 1.35 7.15 8.93
CA THR A 265 2.60 6.41 9.14
C THR A 265 3.27 6.81 10.45
N PRO A 266 4.11 5.94 11.05
CA PRO A 266 4.88 6.28 12.25
C PRO A 266 5.77 7.50 12.07
N GLU A 267 6.33 7.71 10.88
CA GLU A 267 7.19 8.85 10.53
C GLU A 267 6.45 10.19 10.66
N GLN A 268 5.14 10.22 10.45
CA GLN A 268 4.31 11.42 10.64
C GLN A 268 4.08 11.75 12.13
N LEU A 269 4.21 10.74 13.00
CA LEU A 269 4.07 10.90 14.45
C LEU A 269 5.41 11.10 15.16
N ALA A 270 6.51 10.64 14.58
CA ALA A 270 7.85 10.69 15.18
C ALA A 270 8.33 12.12 15.47
N PRO A 271 8.15 13.13 14.57
CA PRO A 271 8.59 14.51 14.82
C PRO A 271 7.81 15.21 15.94
N LEU A 272 6.66 14.65 16.34
CA LEU A 272 5.85 15.25 17.39
C LEU A 272 6.46 14.95 18.77
N SER A 273 7.07 15.95 19.39
CA SER A 273 7.59 15.89 20.77
C SER A 273 6.46 15.82 21.79
N LEU A 274 5.52 14.88 21.61
CA LEU A 274 4.32 14.72 22.43
C LEU A 274 4.33 13.36 23.14
N SER A 275 3.73 13.32 24.33
CA SER A 275 3.48 12.06 25.02
C SER A 275 2.52 11.16 24.22
N ARG A 276 2.58 9.84 24.44
CA ARG A 276 1.64 8.89 23.80
C ARG A 276 0.18 9.25 24.03
N LYS A 277 -0.15 9.75 25.24
CA LYS A 277 -1.53 10.19 25.56
C LYS A 277 -1.98 11.36 24.69
N GLU A 278 -1.10 12.28 24.40
CA GLU A 278 -1.38 13.43 23.53
C GLU A 278 -1.48 13.00 22.06
N LYS A 279 -0.58 12.13 21.58
CA LYS A 279 -0.68 11.53 20.25
C LYS A 279 -2.01 10.80 20.05
N VAL A 280 -2.46 10.00 21.03
CA VAL A 280 -3.77 9.34 21.00
C VAL A 280 -4.94 10.34 20.93
N LYS A 281 -4.84 11.48 21.66
CA LYS A 281 -5.85 12.55 21.55
C LYS A 281 -5.90 13.14 20.14
N LEU A 282 -4.74 13.33 19.50
CA LEU A 282 -4.68 13.82 18.11
C LEU A 282 -5.26 12.79 17.12
N LEU A 283 -4.93 11.52 17.25
CA LEU A 283 -5.50 10.43 16.44
C LEU A 283 -7.02 10.36 16.58
N ARG A 284 -7.52 10.44 17.82
CA ARG A 284 -8.95 10.51 18.09
C ARG A 284 -9.59 11.75 17.46
N LYS A 285 -8.97 12.93 17.58
CA LYS A 285 -9.44 14.18 16.95
C LYS A 285 -9.51 14.02 15.43
N HIS A 286 -8.48 13.43 14.81
CA HIS A 286 -8.43 13.17 13.37
C HIS A 286 -9.62 12.29 12.95
N LEU A 287 -9.85 11.15 13.62
CA LEU A 287 -10.96 10.26 13.33
C LEU A 287 -12.33 10.96 13.42
N TYR A 288 -12.59 11.74 14.47
CA TYR A 288 -13.86 12.46 14.64
C TYR A 288 -14.03 13.68 13.71
N GLN A 289 -13.03 14.03 12.92
CA GLN A 289 -13.10 15.06 11.87
C GLN A 289 -13.54 14.48 10.52
N LEU A 290 -13.32 13.19 10.25
CA LEU A 290 -13.63 12.54 8.97
C LEU A 290 -15.08 12.79 8.49
N PRO A 291 -16.13 12.58 9.31
CA PRO A 291 -17.50 12.80 8.85
C PRO A 291 -17.90 14.28 8.74
N LYS A 292 -17.03 15.22 9.10
CA LYS A 292 -17.33 16.66 9.19
C LYS A 292 -16.69 17.46 8.06
N ASN A 293 -15.98 16.82 7.13
CA ASN A 293 -15.21 17.47 6.07
C ASN A 293 -14.30 18.61 6.57
N LYS A 294 -13.75 18.46 7.79
CA LYS A 294 -12.81 19.41 8.36
C LYS A 294 -11.38 19.06 7.91
N PRO A 295 -10.46 20.04 7.85
CA PRO A 295 -9.07 19.76 7.54
C PRO A 295 -8.53 18.62 8.42
N PRO A 296 -7.81 17.66 7.85
CA PRO A 296 -7.25 16.54 8.60
C PRO A 296 -6.20 17.04 9.61
N VAL A 297 -6.08 16.35 10.73
CA VAL A 297 -5.03 16.66 11.74
C VAL A 297 -3.66 16.24 11.23
N PHE A 298 -3.61 15.15 10.46
CA PHE A 298 -2.41 14.64 9.82
C PHE A 298 -2.55 14.78 8.31
N THR A 299 -1.52 15.31 7.66
CA THR A 299 -1.44 15.32 6.20
C THR A 299 -1.07 13.92 5.74
N THR A 300 -1.97 13.25 5.06
CA THR A 300 -1.76 11.88 4.58
C THR A 300 -1.57 11.87 3.06
N LYS A 301 -0.70 10.98 2.56
CA LYS A 301 -0.61 10.67 1.12
C LYS A 301 -1.85 9.88 0.72
N LYS A 302 -2.33 10.08 -0.52
CA LYS A 302 -3.44 9.29 -1.04
C LYS A 302 -3.04 7.81 -1.06
N SER A 303 -3.98 6.93 -0.72
CA SER A 303 -3.75 5.49 -0.84
C SER A 303 -3.54 5.10 -2.30
N LEU A 304 -2.69 4.10 -2.52
CA LEU A 304 -2.52 3.52 -3.86
C LEU A 304 -3.83 2.86 -4.31
N ILE A 305 -4.07 2.83 -5.62
CA ILE A 305 -5.12 1.96 -6.16
C ILE A 305 -4.83 0.51 -5.79
N HIS A 306 -5.88 -0.32 -5.74
CA HIS A 306 -5.69 -1.74 -5.47
C HIS A 306 -4.95 -2.43 -6.61
N PRO A 307 -4.18 -3.49 -6.33
CA PRO A 307 -3.52 -4.30 -7.36
C PRO A 307 -4.54 -4.80 -8.38
N GLN A 308 -4.17 -4.75 -9.64
CA GLN A 308 -5.01 -5.25 -10.71
C GLN A 308 -5.05 -6.79 -10.72
N SER A 309 -6.10 -7.36 -11.31
CA SER A 309 -6.24 -8.81 -11.43
C SER A 309 -5.06 -9.41 -12.21
N ARG A 310 -4.35 -10.36 -11.60
CA ARG A 310 -3.21 -11.07 -12.23
C ARG A 310 -3.60 -11.73 -13.56
N GLN A 311 -4.81 -12.27 -13.63
CA GLN A 311 -5.33 -12.88 -14.86
C GLN A 311 -5.58 -11.83 -15.95
N SER A 312 -6.15 -10.67 -15.59
CA SER A 312 -6.37 -9.57 -16.53
C SER A 312 -5.04 -9.00 -17.06
N LEU A 313 -4.04 -8.82 -16.18
CA LEU A 313 -2.70 -8.42 -16.58
C LEU A 313 -2.08 -9.41 -17.57
N ARG A 314 -2.13 -10.70 -17.26
CA ARG A 314 -1.62 -11.76 -18.15
C ARG A 314 -2.33 -11.78 -19.51
N LEU A 315 -3.65 -11.58 -19.52
CA LEU A 315 -4.44 -11.55 -20.76
C LEU A 315 -4.06 -10.35 -21.63
N GLU A 316 -3.92 -9.18 -21.06
CA GLU A 316 -3.53 -7.98 -21.81
C GLU A 316 -2.07 -8.07 -22.30
N LEU A 317 -1.15 -8.57 -21.50
CA LEU A 317 0.25 -8.77 -21.90
C LEU A 317 0.45 -9.83 -23.01
N LYS A 318 -0.50 -10.76 -23.21
CA LYS A 318 -0.44 -11.70 -24.34
C LYS A 318 -0.50 -11.02 -25.71
N SER A 319 -1.10 -9.84 -25.79
CA SER A 319 -1.15 -9.03 -27.01
C SER A 319 0.11 -8.18 -27.21
N ALA A 320 0.97 -8.06 -26.21
CA ALA A 320 2.19 -7.28 -26.27
C ALA A 320 3.30 -8.03 -27.04
N GLU A 321 4.19 -7.27 -27.66
CA GLU A 321 5.35 -7.83 -28.37
C GLU A 321 6.36 -8.43 -27.39
N LYS A 322 6.66 -9.72 -27.50
CA LYS A 322 7.69 -10.36 -26.68
C LYS A 322 9.08 -10.03 -27.22
N LEU A 323 9.89 -9.34 -26.44
CA LEU A 323 11.28 -8.99 -26.76
C LEU A 323 12.25 -10.14 -26.47
N GLY A 324 11.96 -10.93 -25.42
CA GLY A 324 12.83 -12.02 -25.01
C GLY A 324 12.40 -12.64 -23.69
N SER A 325 13.29 -13.47 -23.13
CA SER A 325 13.14 -14.06 -21.81
C SER A 325 14.46 -13.96 -21.04
N THR A 326 14.38 -13.89 -19.71
CA THR A 326 15.53 -13.80 -18.82
C THR A 326 16.08 -15.18 -18.48
N SER A 327 17.27 -15.22 -17.91
CA SER A 327 17.91 -16.49 -17.50
C SER A 327 17.20 -17.19 -16.34
N ASP A 328 16.39 -16.46 -15.57
CA ASP A 328 15.59 -16.98 -14.45
C ASP A 328 14.09 -17.14 -14.81
N GLY A 329 13.77 -17.22 -16.10
CA GLY A 329 12.46 -17.62 -16.62
C GLY A 329 11.43 -16.51 -16.78
N LYS A 330 11.78 -15.24 -16.51
CA LYS A 330 10.87 -14.10 -16.73
C LYS A 330 10.74 -13.75 -18.20
N SER A 331 9.59 -13.22 -18.58
CA SER A 331 9.33 -12.71 -19.93
C SER A 331 9.55 -11.20 -20.01
N ILE A 332 10.11 -10.74 -21.13
CA ILE A 332 10.29 -9.30 -21.40
C ILE A 332 9.35 -8.92 -22.53
N PHE A 333 8.48 -7.95 -22.27
CA PHE A 333 7.49 -7.48 -23.22
C PHE A 333 7.73 -6.01 -23.58
N LEU A 334 7.38 -5.63 -24.80
CA LEU A 334 7.20 -4.26 -25.25
C LEU A 334 5.71 -3.97 -25.36
N PHE A 335 5.20 -3.24 -24.39
CA PHE A 335 3.79 -2.94 -24.26
C PHE A 335 3.46 -1.58 -24.85
N THR A 336 2.39 -1.52 -25.64
CA THR A 336 1.80 -0.27 -26.13
C THR A 336 0.53 0.00 -25.35
N PRO A 337 0.45 1.12 -24.60
CA PRO A 337 -0.73 1.41 -23.79
C PRO A 337 -1.94 1.74 -24.67
N HIS A 338 -3.11 1.48 -24.15
CA HIS A 338 -4.39 1.87 -24.75
C HIS A 338 -5.32 2.44 -23.65
N ARG A 339 -6.41 3.02 -24.09
CA ARG A 339 -7.42 3.53 -23.15
C ARG A 339 -7.98 2.36 -22.31
N ASP A 340 -8.18 2.60 -21.02
CA ASP A 340 -8.70 1.61 -20.06
C ASP A 340 -7.79 0.37 -19.84
N SER A 341 -6.48 0.51 -20.05
CA SER A 341 -5.47 -0.52 -19.85
C SER A 341 -5.28 -0.87 -18.37
N VAL A 342 -5.51 -2.14 -18.00
CA VAL A 342 -5.23 -2.64 -16.65
C VAL A 342 -3.72 -2.74 -16.38
N VAL A 343 -2.93 -3.00 -17.43
CA VAL A 343 -1.45 -3.01 -17.34
C VAL A 343 -0.93 -1.61 -17.03
N LEU A 344 -1.45 -0.57 -17.69
CA LEU A 344 -1.02 0.80 -17.42
C LEU A 344 -1.40 1.25 -15.99
N ASP A 345 -2.57 0.85 -15.51
CA ASP A 345 -3.00 1.13 -14.14
C ASP A 345 -2.08 0.45 -13.12
N GLU A 346 -1.70 -0.80 -13.35
CA GLU A 346 -0.77 -1.52 -12.47
C GLU A 346 0.65 -0.94 -12.55
N LEU A 347 1.12 -0.54 -13.74
CA LEU A 347 2.39 0.17 -13.89
C LEU A 347 2.41 1.45 -13.06
N GLY A 348 1.35 2.25 -13.15
CA GLY A 348 1.21 3.49 -12.37
C GLY A 348 1.19 3.22 -10.86
N ARG A 349 0.50 2.16 -10.41
CA ARG A 349 0.47 1.76 -9.01
C ARG A 349 1.85 1.33 -8.49
N LEU A 350 2.52 0.42 -9.21
CA LEU A 350 3.83 -0.10 -8.83
C LEU A 350 4.93 0.97 -8.89
N ARG A 351 4.83 1.87 -9.85
CA ARG A 351 5.72 3.02 -10.00
C ARG A 351 5.62 3.95 -8.79
N GLU A 352 4.41 4.33 -8.40
CA GLU A 352 4.17 5.15 -7.21
C GLU A 352 4.63 4.42 -5.93
N GLU A 353 4.39 3.11 -5.82
CA GLU A 353 4.84 2.30 -4.67
C GLU A 353 6.37 2.30 -4.56
N ALA A 354 7.08 2.03 -5.66
CA ALA A 354 8.53 2.01 -5.70
C ALA A 354 9.14 3.41 -5.43
N PHE A 355 8.58 4.46 -6.01
CA PHE A 355 9.06 5.83 -5.82
C PHE A 355 8.78 6.36 -4.42
N ARG A 356 7.62 6.01 -3.81
CA ARG A 356 7.38 6.33 -2.39
C ARG A 356 8.40 5.70 -1.47
N ALA A 357 8.84 4.47 -1.76
CA ALA A 357 9.81 3.75 -0.93
C ALA A 357 11.19 4.43 -0.90
N VAL A 358 11.52 5.22 -1.93
CA VAL A 358 12.77 6.00 -2.02
C VAL A 358 12.57 7.51 -1.82
N GLY A 359 11.36 7.94 -1.43
CA GLY A 359 11.05 9.34 -1.15
C GLY A 359 10.76 10.21 -2.38
N GLU A 360 10.55 9.63 -3.55
CA GLU A 360 10.31 10.29 -4.84
C GLU A 360 8.86 10.13 -5.35
N GLY A 361 7.97 9.56 -4.54
CA GLY A 361 6.57 9.36 -4.91
C GLY A 361 5.80 10.67 -5.05
N THR A 362 4.86 10.70 -6.01
CA THR A 362 4.01 11.86 -6.29
C THR A 362 2.97 12.15 -5.20
N GLY A 363 2.69 11.17 -4.32
CA GLY A 363 1.62 11.22 -3.33
C GLY A 363 0.22 10.98 -3.90
N HIS A 364 0.11 10.70 -5.21
CA HIS A 364 -1.15 10.36 -5.87
C HIS A 364 -1.49 8.86 -5.74
N LYS A 365 -2.68 8.45 -6.16
CA LYS A 365 -3.14 7.06 -6.14
C LYS A 365 -2.35 6.13 -7.06
N LYS A 366 -1.79 6.67 -8.13
CA LYS A 366 -0.91 6.05 -9.11
C LYS A 366 -0.06 7.12 -9.78
N ASP A 367 1.16 6.77 -10.18
CA ASP A 367 2.04 7.63 -10.97
C ASP A 367 1.81 7.37 -12.46
N THR A 368 0.82 8.04 -13.02
CA THR A 368 0.55 8.09 -14.46
C THR A 368 0.46 9.54 -14.89
N ASP A 369 1.02 9.84 -16.06
CA ASP A 369 1.01 11.17 -16.63
C ASP A 369 0.49 11.16 -18.09
N LEU A 370 0.43 12.33 -18.71
CA LEU A 370 -0.07 12.48 -20.07
C LEU A 370 0.79 11.74 -21.11
N TYR A 371 2.07 11.55 -20.82
CA TYR A 371 3.02 10.87 -21.70
C TYR A 371 2.78 9.36 -21.75
N ASP A 372 2.20 8.77 -20.70
CA ASP A 372 1.88 7.34 -20.67
C ASP A 372 0.86 6.92 -21.75
N ALA A 373 0.12 7.87 -22.34
CA ALA A 373 -0.86 7.59 -23.40
C ALA A 373 -0.21 7.20 -24.74
N TYR A 374 1.05 7.57 -24.98
CA TYR A 374 1.71 7.36 -26.27
C TYR A 374 3.16 6.85 -26.17
N TYR A 375 3.75 6.82 -24.99
CA TYR A 375 5.01 6.14 -24.74
C TYR A 375 4.78 4.64 -24.63
N ARG A 376 5.75 3.86 -25.06
CA ARG A 376 5.74 2.41 -24.90
C ARG A 376 6.41 2.03 -23.57
N HIS A 377 6.20 0.79 -23.14
CA HIS A 377 6.79 0.30 -21.90
C HIS A 377 7.50 -1.03 -22.12
N ILE A 378 8.78 -1.13 -21.73
CA ILE A 378 9.44 -2.41 -21.53
C ILE A 378 9.02 -2.92 -20.18
N ILE A 379 8.48 -4.13 -20.10
CA ILE A 379 7.96 -4.77 -18.90
C ILE A 379 8.69 -6.09 -18.69
N VAL A 380 9.26 -6.26 -17.51
CA VAL A 380 9.74 -7.58 -17.05
C VAL A 380 8.62 -8.22 -16.26
N TRP A 381 8.10 -9.32 -16.76
CA TRP A 381 6.97 -10.07 -16.24
C TRP A 381 7.42 -11.38 -15.62
N ASP A 382 7.05 -11.65 -14.37
CA ASP A 382 7.28 -12.90 -13.68
C ASP A 382 6.10 -13.85 -13.98
N ASP A 383 6.35 -14.89 -14.78
CA ASP A 383 5.31 -15.82 -15.22
C ASP A 383 4.82 -16.76 -14.10
N ASP A 384 5.64 -16.98 -13.06
CA ASP A 384 5.28 -17.83 -11.91
C ASP A 384 4.39 -17.07 -10.92
N LEU A 385 4.76 -15.84 -10.61
CA LEU A 385 4.02 -14.99 -9.68
C LEU A 385 2.85 -14.27 -10.35
N LEU A 386 2.83 -14.21 -11.68
CA LEU A 386 1.90 -13.40 -12.48
C LEU A 386 1.93 -11.91 -12.06
N GLU A 387 3.13 -11.37 -11.94
CA GLU A 387 3.36 -9.99 -11.50
C GLU A 387 4.41 -9.28 -12.36
N ILE A 388 4.30 -7.95 -12.42
CA ILE A 388 5.28 -7.09 -13.07
C ILE A 388 6.48 -6.91 -12.12
N ALA A 389 7.66 -7.41 -12.49
CA ALA A 389 8.86 -7.25 -11.70
C ALA A 389 9.45 -5.84 -11.79
N GLY A 390 9.32 -5.21 -12.95
CA GLY A 390 9.77 -3.84 -13.19
C GLY A 390 9.42 -3.39 -14.59
N ALA A 391 9.56 -2.09 -14.86
CA ALA A 391 9.31 -1.53 -16.17
C ALA A 391 10.17 -0.30 -16.47
N TYR A 392 10.28 0.01 -17.76
CA TYR A 392 10.92 1.20 -18.30
C TYR A 392 10.02 1.85 -19.35
N ARG A 393 9.85 3.17 -19.29
CA ARG A 393 9.06 3.92 -20.27
C ARG A 393 9.95 4.38 -21.42
N LEU A 394 9.50 4.21 -22.66
CA LEU A 394 10.21 4.53 -23.88
C LEU A 394 9.46 5.55 -24.73
N GLY A 395 10.09 6.67 -25.06
CA GLY A 395 9.65 7.62 -26.08
C GLY A 395 10.36 7.34 -27.41
N GLU A 396 9.62 6.82 -28.40
CA GLU A 396 10.16 6.46 -29.71
C GLU A 396 10.35 7.70 -30.62
N VAL A 397 11.20 8.67 -30.19
CA VAL A 397 11.38 9.97 -30.84
C VAL A 397 11.75 9.82 -32.30
N TRP A 398 12.61 8.86 -32.62
CA TRP A 398 13.02 8.52 -33.98
C TRP A 398 11.88 8.14 -34.93
N LYS A 399 10.75 7.69 -34.42
CA LYS A 399 9.54 7.42 -35.22
C LYS A 399 8.72 8.66 -35.47
N TRP A 400 8.66 9.56 -34.50
CA TRP A 400 7.85 10.76 -34.56
C TRP A 400 8.43 11.80 -35.54
N CYS A 401 9.74 11.80 -35.74
CA CYS A 401 10.43 12.68 -36.65
C CYS A 401 10.27 12.33 -38.14
N LYS A 402 9.73 11.14 -38.48
CA LYS A 402 9.69 10.66 -39.88
C LYS A 402 8.41 10.98 -40.64
N GLN A 403 7.39 11.46 -39.99
CA GLN A 403 6.08 11.61 -40.64
C GLN A 403 5.91 12.94 -41.40
N ASP A 404 6.89 13.85 -41.34
CA ASP A 404 6.83 15.10 -42.05
C ASP A 404 8.23 15.62 -42.41
N GLU A 405 8.53 15.78 -43.73
CA GLU A 405 9.80 16.37 -44.21
C GLU A 405 9.97 17.85 -43.81
N SER A 406 8.92 18.49 -43.27
CA SER A 406 8.94 19.86 -42.75
C SER A 406 9.34 20.00 -41.28
N CYS A 407 9.79 18.93 -40.65
CA CYS A 407 9.97 18.83 -39.20
C CYS A 407 11.06 19.75 -38.59
N PHE A 408 11.88 20.38 -39.41
CA PHE A 408 13.03 21.20 -38.98
C PHE A 408 13.08 22.57 -39.61
N VAL A 409 12.32 23.50 -39.08
CA VAL A 409 12.65 24.94 -39.20
C VAL A 409 13.01 25.42 -37.80
N ALA A 410 14.20 25.93 -37.64
CA ALA A 410 14.92 26.26 -36.40
C ALA A 410 14.25 27.22 -35.41
N SER A 411 12.99 27.57 -35.58
CA SER A 411 12.28 28.49 -34.67
C SER A 411 10.95 28.00 -34.13
N GLN A 412 10.43 26.88 -34.62
CA GLN A 412 9.18 26.30 -34.09
C GLN A 412 9.24 24.78 -34.21
N HIS A 413 9.52 24.13 -33.12
CA HIS A 413 9.54 22.67 -33.01
C HIS A 413 8.14 22.07 -33.17
N HIS A 414 7.68 21.91 -34.40
CA HIS A 414 6.48 21.15 -34.73
C HIS A 414 6.89 19.78 -35.26
N PHE A 415 7.17 18.89 -34.31
CA PHE A 415 7.07 17.47 -34.63
C PHE A 415 5.61 17.12 -34.91
N HIS A 416 5.29 16.14 -35.75
CA HIS A 416 4.06 15.36 -35.61
C HIS A 416 4.16 14.51 -34.35
N ARG A 417 4.40 15.22 -33.29
CA ARG A 417 4.29 14.81 -31.91
C ARG A 417 2.82 14.62 -31.61
N PRO A 418 2.49 13.72 -30.67
CA PRO A 418 1.38 13.96 -29.79
C PRO A 418 1.53 15.39 -29.27
N SER A 419 0.48 16.18 -29.27
CA SER A 419 0.44 17.62 -28.96
C SER A 419 1.15 18.07 -27.67
N GLN A 420 1.73 17.16 -26.91
CA GLN A 420 2.28 17.33 -25.57
C GLN A 420 3.82 17.24 -25.47
N GLY A 421 4.52 16.91 -26.58
CA GLY A 421 5.98 16.89 -26.62
C GLY A 421 6.66 15.74 -25.87
N LEU A 422 7.93 15.92 -25.52
CA LEU A 422 8.72 14.96 -24.74
C LEU A 422 8.62 15.23 -23.24
N TYR A 423 8.72 14.17 -22.43
CA TYR A 423 8.78 14.34 -20.97
C TYR A 423 10.00 15.18 -20.56
N SER A 424 11.18 14.89 -21.14
CA SER A 424 12.39 15.66 -20.84
C SER A 424 12.28 17.15 -21.19
N GLU A 425 11.44 17.55 -22.14
CA GLU A 425 11.19 18.98 -22.45
C GLU A 425 10.41 19.71 -21.35
N SER A 426 9.68 18.98 -20.50
CA SER A 426 9.08 19.61 -19.31
C SER A 426 10.14 20.13 -18.34
N LEU A 427 11.34 19.52 -18.32
CA LEU A 427 12.44 19.83 -17.42
C LEU A 427 13.56 20.63 -18.09
N PHE A 428 13.78 20.43 -19.40
CA PHE A 428 14.89 21.01 -20.15
C PHE A 428 14.43 21.69 -21.43
N LYS A 429 15.24 22.63 -21.92
CA LYS A 429 15.15 23.18 -23.26
C LYS A 429 16.32 22.61 -24.07
N PHE A 430 16.05 22.01 -25.21
CA PHE A 430 17.07 21.53 -26.12
C PHE A 430 17.44 22.60 -27.12
N ARG A 431 18.73 22.82 -27.37
CA ARG A 431 19.28 23.76 -28.32
C ARG A 431 20.39 23.13 -29.13
N ASP A 432 20.58 23.62 -30.34
CA ASP A 432 21.75 23.30 -31.13
C ASP A 432 23.02 23.85 -30.45
N GLY A 433 23.97 22.99 -30.20
CA GLY A 433 25.29 23.38 -29.68
C GLY A 433 26.18 23.89 -30.82
N SER A 434 26.86 25.00 -30.61
CA SER A 434 27.88 25.51 -31.52
C SER A 434 29.16 25.75 -30.73
N GLU A 435 30.10 24.81 -30.79
CA GLU A 435 31.47 25.01 -30.35
C GLU A 435 32.42 24.73 -31.53
N ASN A 436 33.37 25.65 -31.78
CA ASN A 436 34.48 25.51 -32.75
C ASN A 436 34.07 25.24 -34.23
N GLY A 437 32.90 25.78 -34.66
CA GLY A 437 32.49 25.67 -36.06
C GLY A 437 31.86 24.33 -36.48
N ILE A 438 31.63 23.40 -35.51
CA ILE A 438 30.86 22.20 -35.73
C ILE A 438 29.47 22.45 -35.15
N THR A 439 28.48 22.59 -36.01
CA THR A 439 27.05 22.64 -35.62
C THR A 439 26.63 21.22 -35.21
N ASN A 440 26.59 20.96 -33.93
CA ASN A 440 26.01 19.72 -33.41
C ASN A 440 24.49 19.86 -33.47
N ASN A 441 23.88 19.10 -34.34
CA ASN A 441 22.49 19.25 -34.69
C ASN A 441 21.62 18.42 -33.75
N ILE A 442 20.83 19.06 -32.87
CA ILE A 442 19.83 18.41 -32.03
C ILE A 442 18.90 17.51 -32.87
N SER A 443 18.67 17.88 -34.14
CA SER A 443 17.90 17.10 -35.08
C SER A 443 18.40 15.69 -35.26
N GLU A 444 19.74 15.50 -35.37
CA GLU A 444 20.34 14.17 -35.50
C GLU A 444 20.08 13.28 -34.28
N VAL A 445 20.17 13.86 -33.08
CA VAL A 445 19.86 13.16 -31.85
C VAL A 445 18.37 12.78 -31.78
N MET A 446 17.48 13.68 -32.21
CA MET A 446 16.05 13.41 -32.20
C MET A 446 15.63 12.38 -33.26
N GLU A 447 16.21 12.45 -34.49
CA GLU A 447 15.93 11.50 -35.58
C GLU A 447 16.38 10.06 -35.29
N ALA A 448 17.36 9.88 -34.40
CA ALA A 448 17.89 8.59 -34.01
C ALA A 448 17.73 8.33 -32.49
N GLY A 449 16.95 9.13 -31.80
CA GLY A 449 16.81 9.14 -30.35
C GLY A 449 15.70 8.27 -29.80
N LEU A 450 15.98 7.71 -28.62
CA LEU A 450 15.02 7.01 -27.78
C LEU A 450 15.06 7.65 -26.39
N GLU A 451 13.95 8.25 -25.97
CA GLU A 451 13.83 8.78 -24.60
C GLU A 451 13.52 7.66 -23.61
N LEU A 452 14.29 7.61 -22.54
CA LEU A 452 14.14 6.66 -21.43
C LEU A 452 13.64 7.38 -20.18
N GLY A 453 12.66 6.80 -19.49
CA GLY A 453 12.18 7.41 -18.24
C GLY A 453 11.33 6.47 -17.40
N ARG A 454 10.95 6.96 -16.24
CA ARG A 454 10.05 6.25 -15.31
C ARG A 454 10.44 4.80 -15.05
N SER A 455 11.76 4.52 -14.93
CA SER A 455 12.25 3.19 -14.58
C SER A 455 11.94 2.85 -13.14
N PHE A 456 11.44 1.66 -12.91
CA PHE A 456 11.26 1.14 -11.56
C PHE A 456 11.43 -0.38 -11.52
N VAL A 457 11.79 -0.88 -10.35
CA VAL A 457 11.73 -2.28 -9.97
C VAL A 457 10.84 -2.37 -8.74
N GLN A 458 9.87 -3.28 -8.74
CA GLN A 458 8.98 -3.50 -7.61
C GLN A 458 9.79 -3.90 -6.36
N PRO A 459 9.52 -3.35 -5.16
CA PRO A 459 10.33 -3.56 -3.96
C PRO A 459 10.66 -5.02 -3.62
N GLN A 460 9.74 -5.96 -3.85
CA GLN A 460 9.98 -7.40 -3.61
C GLN A 460 11.04 -8.03 -4.53
N PHE A 461 11.40 -7.37 -5.63
CA PHE A 461 12.43 -7.79 -6.57
C PHE A 461 13.74 -7.00 -6.42
N TRP A 462 13.85 -6.12 -5.42
CA TRP A 462 15.11 -5.41 -5.14
C TRP A 462 16.21 -6.37 -4.71
N GLY A 463 17.45 -6.03 -5.04
CA GLY A 463 18.62 -6.89 -4.79
C GLY A 463 18.74 -8.10 -5.74
N LYS A 464 17.81 -8.22 -6.71
CA LYS A 464 17.85 -9.22 -7.79
C LYS A 464 18.30 -8.56 -9.10
N ARG A 465 18.43 -9.35 -10.18
CA ARG A 465 18.87 -8.88 -11.50
C ARG A 465 17.80 -8.16 -12.32
N SER A 466 16.69 -7.72 -11.70
CA SER A 466 15.54 -7.16 -12.43
C SER A 466 15.89 -5.89 -13.22
N LEU A 467 16.80 -5.06 -12.73
CA LEU A 467 17.28 -3.88 -13.45
C LEU A 467 18.14 -4.26 -14.67
N ASP A 468 18.99 -5.28 -14.55
CA ASP A 468 19.77 -5.82 -15.68
C ASP A 468 18.83 -6.38 -16.77
N TYR A 469 17.73 -7.01 -16.38
CA TYR A 469 16.72 -7.51 -17.31
C TYR A 469 15.98 -6.42 -18.06
N LEU A 470 15.75 -5.28 -17.41
CA LEU A 470 15.21 -4.09 -18.10
C LEU A 470 16.20 -3.59 -19.17
N TRP A 471 17.49 -3.56 -18.88
CA TRP A 471 18.54 -3.24 -19.86
C TRP A 471 18.65 -4.28 -20.97
N GLN A 472 18.49 -5.57 -20.68
CA GLN A 472 18.37 -6.62 -21.69
C GLN A 472 17.21 -6.35 -22.64
N GLY A 473 16.06 -5.88 -22.11
CA GLY A 473 14.90 -5.47 -22.90
C GLY A 473 15.19 -4.27 -23.80
N ILE A 474 15.88 -3.23 -23.28
CA ILE A 474 16.32 -2.07 -24.07
C ILE A 474 17.28 -2.52 -25.18
N GLY A 475 18.26 -3.37 -24.88
CA GLY A 475 19.19 -3.93 -25.88
C GLY A 475 18.47 -4.74 -26.96
N ALA A 476 17.49 -5.58 -26.59
CA ALA A 476 16.69 -6.32 -27.55
C ALA A 476 15.82 -5.40 -28.43
N TYR A 477 15.32 -4.29 -27.88
CA TYR A 477 14.62 -3.27 -28.63
C TYR A 477 15.55 -2.60 -29.67
N ILE A 478 16.74 -2.14 -29.25
CA ILE A 478 17.72 -1.47 -30.12
C ILE A 478 18.18 -2.41 -31.25
N ALA A 479 18.43 -3.69 -30.93
CA ALA A 479 18.81 -4.68 -31.94
C ALA A 479 17.77 -4.84 -33.05
N ARG A 480 16.49 -4.67 -32.75
CA ARG A 480 15.39 -4.67 -33.75
C ARG A 480 15.23 -3.33 -34.48
N HIS A 481 15.80 -2.25 -33.93
CA HIS A 481 15.68 -0.90 -34.45
C HIS A 481 17.07 -0.25 -34.62
N PRO A 482 17.90 -0.69 -35.58
CA PRO A 482 19.30 -0.26 -35.73
C PRO A 482 19.47 1.22 -36.08
N LYS A 483 18.37 1.95 -36.34
CA LYS A 483 18.36 3.40 -36.49
C LYS A 483 18.51 4.18 -35.20
N VAL A 484 18.16 3.55 -34.05
CA VAL A 484 18.35 4.15 -32.73
C VAL A 484 19.84 4.19 -32.40
N ARG A 485 20.38 5.39 -32.22
CA ARG A 485 21.78 5.63 -31.90
C ARG A 485 21.97 6.34 -30.56
N TYR A 486 20.98 7.11 -30.14
CA TYR A 486 21.03 7.93 -28.96
C TYR A 486 19.98 7.48 -27.95
N LEU A 487 20.40 7.29 -26.70
CA LEU A 487 19.53 7.08 -25.55
C LEU A 487 19.64 8.32 -24.66
N PHE A 488 18.54 8.92 -24.33
CA PHE A 488 18.54 10.09 -23.44
C PHE A 488 17.31 10.08 -22.51
N GLY A 489 17.35 10.90 -21.48
CA GLY A 489 16.22 11.06 -20.54
C GLY A 489 16.68 11.55 -19.17
N PRO A 490 15.75 12.03 -18.34
CA PRO A 490 16.08 12.48 -17.00
C PRO A 490 16.30 11.29 -16.05
N VAL A 491 17.30 11.42 -15.21
CA VAL A 491 17.53 10.54 -14.06
C VAL A 491 17.42 11.36 -12.78
N SER A 492 16.62 10.89 -11.82
CA SER A 492 16.40 11.60 -10.57
C SER A 492 17.56 11.43 -9.59
N LEU A 493 17.80 12.49 -8.81
CA LEU A 493 18.66 12.49 -7.65
C LEU A 493 17.81 12.96 -6.46
N SER A 494 17.50 12.04 -5.55
CA SER A 494 16.51 12.29 -4.49
C SER A 494 16.84 13.50 -3.62
N ALA A 495 15.86 14.35 -3.37
CA ALA A 495 15.95 15.47 -2.44
C ALA A 495 16.16 15.01 -0.98
N SER A 496 15.89 13.75 -0.66
CA SER A 496 16.15 13.16 0.67
C SER A 496 17.63 12.94 0.96
N LEU A 497 18.49 12.96 -0.07
CA LEU A 497 19.93 12.91 0.11
C LEU A 497 20.44 14.18 0.81
N PRO A 498 21.40 14.09 1.74
CA PRO A 498 22.06 15.26 2.31
C PRO A 498 22.61 16.18 1.21
N ALA A 499 22.51 17.50 1.41
CA ALA A 499 22.99 18.47 0.43
C ALA A 499 24.43 18.18 -0.01
N ARG A 500 25.33 17.90 0.94
CA ARG A 500 26.72 17.57 0.65
C ARG A 500 26.88 16.36 -0.27
N ALA A 501 26.07 15.31 -0.09
CA ALA A 501 26.12 14.12 -0.95
C ALA A 501 25.64 14.45 -2.38
N ARG A 502 24.60 15.28 -2.53
CA ARG A 502 24.15 15.76 -3.83
C ARG A 502 25.20 16.61 -4.51
N ASP A 503 25.80 17.56 -3.79
CA ASP A 503 26.85 18.44 -4.32
C ASP A 503 28.05 17.63 -4.84
N MET A 504 28.50 16.61 -4.11
CA MET A 504 29.57 15.70 -4.52
C MET A 504 29.24 14.93 -5.79
N LEU A 505 28.02 14.38 -5.87
CA LEU A 505 27.56 13.65 -7.07
C LEU A 505 27.46 14.60 -8.26
N VAL A 506 26.83 15.75 -8.11
CA VAL A 506 26.72 16.73 -9.20
C VAL A 506 28.08 17.20 -9.67
N TRP A 507 28.99 17.57 -8.76
CA TRP A 507 30.33 18.00 -9.11
C TRP A 507 31.09 16.92 -9.90
N TYR A 508 31.05 15.66 -9.45
CA TYR A 508 31.74 14.55 -10.12
C TYR A 508 31.21 14.34 -11.54
N TYR A 509 29.90 14.27 -11.72
CA TYR A 509 29.31 14.01 -13.04
C TYR A 509 29.42 15.22 -13.98
N GLN A 510 29.35 16.45 -13.50
CA GLN A 510 29.62 17.64 -14.29
C GLN A 510 31.09 17.70 -14.77
N ASN A 511 32.01 17.29 -13.95
CA ASN A 511 33.43 17.40 -14.27
C ASN A 511 33.93 16.29 -15.22
N TYR A 512 33.43 15.06 -15.06
CA TYR A 512 33.93 13.91 -15.80
C TYR A 512 33.04 13.44 -16.95
N TYR A 513 31.79 13.87 -17.00
CA TYR A 513 30.83 13.52 -18.04
C TYR A 513 30.15 14.76 -18.62
N PRO A 514 30.92 15.79 -19.01
CA PRO A 514 30.35 17.00 -19.59
C PRO A 514 29.71 16.71 -20.95
N GLU A 515 28.75 17.55 -21.34
CA GLU A 515 28.15 17.47 -22.66
C GLU A 515 29.11 18.07 -23.72
N SER A 516 29.27 17.35 -24.83
CA SER A 516 30.13 17.77 -25.94
C SER A 516 29.39 17.88 -27.29
N HIS A 517 28.16 17.39 -27.41
CA HIS A 517 27.50 17.20 -28.68
C HIS A 517 26.23 18.00 -28.88
N PHE A 518 25.41 18.21 -27.84
CA PHE A 518 24.23 19.07 -27.91
C PHE A 518 23.95 19.67 -26.53
N THR A 519 23.16 20.71 -26.45
CA THR A 519 22.96 21.40 -25.18
C THR A 519 21.53 21.23 -24.71
N ALA A 520 21.38 20.66 -23.51
CA ALA A 520 20.16 20.67 -22.74
C ALA A 520 20.27 21.75 -21.65
N GLU A 521 19.43 22.79 -21.74
CA GLU A 521 19.38 23.83 -20.72
C GLU A 521 18.29 23.49 -19.69
N PRO A 522 18.62 23.45 -18.38
CA PRO A 522 17.63 23.20 -17.36
C PRO A 522 16.65 24.37 -17.26
N ARG A 523 15.36 24.09 -17.10
CA ARG A 523 14.34 25.13 -16.85
C ARG A 523 14.47 25.74 -15.46
N ALA A 524 14.87 24.94 -14.47
CA ALA A 524 15.17 25.35 -13.11
C ALA A 524 16.55 24.77 -12.72
N GLY A 525 17.63 25.43 -13.16
CA GLY A 525 18.99 24.91 -13.04
C GLY A 525 19.46 24.76 -11.59
N PHE A 526 19.99 23.58 -11.26
CA PHE A 526 20.73 23.35 -10.03
C PHE A 526 22.12 23.97 -10.14
N LYS A 527 22.54 24.70 -9.11
CA LYS A 527 23.86 25.32 -9.07
C LYS A 527 24.57 24.92 -7.76
N LEU A 528 25.81 24.47 -7.92
CA LEU A 528 26.70 24.30 -6.79
C LEU A 528 27.05 25.66 -6.18
N SER A 529 27.05 25.73 -4.85
CA SER A 529 27.54 26.94 -4.17
C SER A 529 29.07 27.05 -4.30
N THR A 530 29.59 28.28 -4.23
CA THR A 530 31.06 28.53 -4.25
C THR A 530 31.77 27.75 -3.14
N SER A 531 31.16 27.64 -1.97
CA SER A 531 31.70 26.87 -0.85
C SER A 531 31.72 25.36 -1.12
N ALA A 532 30.69 24.82 -1.78
CA ALA A 532 30.66 23.41 -2.16
C ALA A 532 31.73 23.10 -3.21
N ILE A 533 31.90 23.96 -4.22
CA ILE A 533 32.96 23.80 -5.24
C ILE A 533 34.35 23.78 -4.55
N ALA A 534 34.64 24.77 -3.70
CA ALA A 534 35.92 24.84 -2.99
C ALA A 534 36.17 23.63 -2.05
N GLU A 535 35.11 23.03 -1.51
CA GLU A 535 35.23 21.78 -0.74
C GLU A 535 35.52 20.58 -1.67
N MET A 536 34.86 20.48 -2.80
CA MET A 536 35.07 19.39 -3.75
C MET A 536 36.49 19.41 -4.36
N GLU A 537 37.01 20.59 -4.72
CA GLU A 537 38.35 20.78 -5.22
C GLU A 537 39.45 20.40 -4.20
N LYS A 538 39.14 20.37 -2.91
CA LYS A 538 40.05 19.84 -1.86
C LYS A 538 39.97 18.34 -1.72
N LEU A 539 38.82 17.73 -1.99
CA LEU A 539 38.57 16.30 -1.84
C LEU A 539 38.92 15.49 -3.09
N MET A 540 38.83 16.11 -4.26
CA MET A 540 39.00 15.51 -5.57
C MET A 540 39.98 16.36 -6.38
N ASP A 541 40.86 15.75 -7.16
CA ASP A 541 41.89 16.48 -7.92
C ASP A 541 41.39 16.97 -9.29
N GLY A 542 40.27 16.48 -9.78
CA GLY A 542 39.64 16.88 -11.03
C GLY A 542 40.35 16.39 -12.30
N SER A 543 41.39 15.59 -12.17
CA SER A 543 42.20 15.11 -13.29
C SER A 543 42.12 13.58 -13.51
N ASN A 544 41.75 12.82 -12.48
CA ASN A 544 41.70 11.36 -12.54
C ASN A 544 40.33 10.82 -12.14
N PRO A 545 39.45 10.43 -13.13
CA PRO A 545 38.12 9.98 -12.85
C PRO A 545 38.02 8.73 -11.96
N GLN A 546 38.95 7.77 -12.08
CA GLN A 546 38.91 6.55 -11.26
C GLN A 546 39.26 6.84 -9.80
N LYS A 547 40.30 7.67 -9.55
CA LYS A 547 40.72 8.09 -8.21
C LYS A 547 39.60 8.90 -7.53
N ASP A 548 39.02 9.86 -8.25
CA ASP A 548 37.97 10.70 -7.70
C ASP A 548 36.64 9.95 -7.52
N TYR A 549 36.35 8.94 -8.35
CA TYR A 549 35.26 8.03 -8.10
C TYR A 549 35.45 7.19 -6.83
N ALA A 550 36.68 6.75 -6.58
CA ALA A 550 36.98 6.05 -5.34
C ALA A 550 36.80 6.96 -4.12
N ASN A 551 37.26 8.21 -4.19
CA ASN A 551 37.08 9.23 -3.17
C ASN A 551 35.60 9.54 -2.95
N LEU A 552 34.83 9.75 -4.03
CA LEU A 552 33.38 9.97 -3.96
C LEU A 552 32.67 8.83 -3.22
N ARG A 553 32.99 7.58 -3.60
CA ARG A 553 32.39 6.39 -2.98
C ARG A 553 32.73 6.27 -1.50
N ASP A 554 33.97 6.58 -1.13
CA ASP A 554 34.44 6.56 0.26
C ASP A 554 33.70 7.61 1.10
N GLN A 555 33.65 8.85 0.63
CA GLN A 555 32.93 9.94 1.31
C GLN A 555 31.42 9.63 1.47
N LEU A 556 30.76 9.10 0.43
CA LEU A 556 29.37 8.68 0.52
C LEU A 556 29.17 7.55 1.53
N SER A 557 30.13 6.60 1.59
CA SER A 557 30.12 5.50 2.56
C SER A 557 30.17 6.01 4.01
N HIS A 558 30.97 7.03 4.31
CA HIS A 558 30.99 7.69 5.63
C HIS A 558 29.63 8.30 6.02
N MET A 559 28.85 8.71 5.05
CA MET A 559 27.47 9.19 5.24
C MET A 559 26.43 8.05 5.19
N GLN A 560 26.87 6.78 5.19
CA GLN A 560 26.01 5.59 5.03
C GLN A 560 25.22 5.57 3.71
N MET A 561 25.80 6.15 2.66
CA MET A 561 25.21 6.29 1.34
C MET A 561 26.04 5.58 0.26
N ARG A 562 25.42 5.43 -0.90
CA ARG A 562 26.07 4.87 -2.11
C ARG A 562 25.76 5.73 -3.30
N VAL A 563 26.62 5.65 -4.33
CA VAL A 563 26.29 6.22 -5.64
C VAL A 563 25.00 5.59 -6.15
N PRO A 564 24.01 6.38 -6.60
CA PRO A 564 22.76 5.83 -7.11
C PRO A 564 23.00 4.85 -8.26
N THR A 565 22.31 3.72 -8.24
CA THR A 565 22.55 2.60 -9.16
C THR A 565 22.44 3.00 -10.63
N LEU A 566 21.48 3.84 -10.99
CA LEU A 566 21.28 4.30 -12.36
C LEU A 566 22.44 5.17 -12.84
N TYR A 567 22.95 6.07 -12.00
CA TYR A 567 24.12 6.89 -12.35
C TYR A 567 25.33 6.03 -12.68
N LYS A 568 25.61 5.02 -11.83
CA LYS A 568 26.68 4.06 -12.07
C LYS A 568 26.46 3.27 -13.36
N GLN A 569 25.26 2.73 -13.57
CA GLN A 569 24.96 1.93 -14.76
C GLN A 569 25.10 2.74 -16.04
N TYR A 570 24.57 3.97 -16.06
CA TYR A 570 24.69 4.83 -17.25
C TYR A 570 26.16 5.13 -17.58
N SER A 571 26.98 5.46 -16.58
CA SER A 571 28.39 5.76 -16.83
C SER A 571 29.23 4.54 -17.25
N GLU A 572 28.73 3.31 -17.00
CA GLU A 572 29.38 2.05 -17.39
C GLU A 572 28.87 1.46 -18.73
N LEU A 573 27.83 2.04 -19.36
CA LEU A 573 27.23 1.52 -20.59
C LEU A 573 28.12 1.66 -21.82
N CYS A 574 28.90 2.73 -21.88
CA CYS A 574 29.72 3.08 -23.04
C CYS A 574 31.17 3.31 -22.61
N HIS A 575 32.07 3.34 -23.59
CA HIS A 575 33.43 3.84 -23.37
C HIS A 575 33.39 5.30 -22.93
N TYR A 576 34.48 5.78 -22.35
CA TYR A 576 34.65 7.17 -21.95
C TYR A 576 34.34 8.11 -23.13
N GLY A 577 33.51 9.15 -22.86
CA GLY A 577 33.02 10.07 -23.91
C GLY A 577 31.73 9.61 -24.60
N GLY A 578 31.26 8.38 -24.37
CA GLY A 578 29.98 7.89 -24.93
C GLY A 578 28.75 8.17 -24.05
N VAL A 579 28.96 8.72 -22.87
CA VAL A 579 27.88 9.12 -21.93
C VAL A 579 28.17 10.52 -21.42
N SER A 580 27.13 11.36 -21.38
CA SER A 580 27.20 12.71 -20.82
C SER A 580 26.04 13.00 -19.88
N PHE A 581 26.27 13.85 -18.90
CA PHE A 581 25.27 14.43 -18.02
C PHE A 581 25.12 15.92 -18.35
N SER A 582 24.26 16.21 -19.32
CA SER A 582 24.20 17.52 -19.99
C SER A 582 23.71 18.64 -19.09
N ALA A 583 22.76 18.38 -18.19
CA ALA A 583 22.15 19.41 -17.36
C ALA A 583 21.58 18.86 -16.06
N PHE A 584 21.58 19.71 -15.04
CA PHE A 584 21.00 19.41 -13.73
C PHE A 584 19.85 20.37 -13.45
N ASN A 585 18.66 19.85 -13.30
CA ASN A 585 17.44 20.60 -13.02
C ASN A 585 16.95 20.34 -11.60
N VAL A 586 16.37 21.36 -10.96
CA VAL A 586 15.64 21.19 -9.70
C VAL A 586 14.19 20.90 -10.09
N ASP A 587 13.72 19.71 -9.72
CA ASP A 587 12.31 19.34 -9.85
C ASP A 587 11.59 19.68 -8.54
N SER A 588 10.44 20.35 -8.62
CA SER A 588 9.69 20.88 -7.47
C SER A 588 8.53 19.96 -7.08
#